data_4edf11202efdf0e7ac67d8ed0709320f
#
_entry.id   4edf11202efdf0e7ac67d8ed0709320f
#
_cell.length_a   1.000
_cell.length_b   1.000
_cell.length_c   1.000
_cell.angle_alpha   90.00
_cell.angle_beta   90.00
_cell.angle_gamma   90.00
#
_symmetry.space_group_name_H-M   'P 1'
#
loop_
_entity.id
_entity.type
_entity.pdbx_description
1 polymer ?
#
loop_
_entity_poly.entity_id
_entity_poly.type
_entity_poly.pdbx_seq_one_letter_code
_entity_poly.pdbx_strand_id
1 'polypeptide(L)'
;MNEILSFEDEAQAYAEIQAMGYHAVAFDFPAEENDLHWHDFDSVLYVTAGELTVSVEGEDESVTCQTGTKIVATAGVVHREQTPGYSAIIGFSVPLESLTQPINKPLPVGEGD
;
A
#
# COMPACT_ATOMS: atom_id res chain seq x y z
N MET A 1 6.44 7.74 -6.53
CA MET A 1 7.13 7.71 -5.25
C MET A 1 6.13 7.60 -4.11
N ASN A 2 6.46 6.84 -3.08
CA ASN A 2 5.57 6.70 -1.93
C ASN A 2 5.80 7.83 -0.93
N GLU A 3 4.71 8.28 -0.30
CA GLU A 3 4.74 9.29 0.76
C GLU A 3 4.27 8.67 2.07
N ILE A 4 4.96 8.99 3.15
CA ILE A 4 4.59 8.52 4.50
C ILE A 4 4.10 9.71 5.29
N LEU A 5 2.85 9.65 5.72
CA LEU A 5 2.17 10.72 6.44
C LEU A 5 1.53 10.15 7.71
N SER A 6 0.68 10.93 8.37
CA SER A 6 -0.05 10.45 9.53
C SER A 6 -1.55 10.76 9.38
N PHE A 7 -2.37 10.07 10.17
CA PHE A 7 -3.80 10.32 10.26
C PHE A 7 -4.25 10.06 11.69
N GLU A 8 -5.43 10.58 12.06
CA GLU A 8 -5.87 10.53 13.46
C GLU A 8 -6.78 9.33 13.76
N ASP A 9 -7.73 9.02 12.87
CA ASP A 9 -8.69 7.95 13.14
C ASP A 9 -9.30 7.42 11.84
N GLU A 10 -10.12 6.37 11.96
CA GLU A 10 -10.74 5.74 10.80
C GLU A 10 -11.72 6.67 10.09
N ALA A 11 -12.41 7.51 10.83
CA ALA A 11 -13.33 8.47 10.24
C ALA A 11 -12.60 9.41 9.28
N GLN A 12 -11.44 9.88 9.68
CA GLN A 12 -10.60 10.70 8.83
C GLN A 12 -10.16 9.94 7.58
N ALA A 13 -9.76 8.67 7.75
CA ALA A 13 -9.33 7.85 6.61
C ALA A 13 -10.43 7.74 5.55
N TYR A 14 -11.64 7.39 5.98
CA TYR A 14 -12.77 7.26 5.04
C TYR A 14 -13.14 8.59 4.40
N ALA A 15 -13.10 9.68 5.17
CA ALA A 15 -13.42 11.01 4.64
C ALA A 15 -12.41 11.44 3.57
N GLU A 16 -11.13 11.18 3.80
CA GLU A 16 -10.08 11.51 2.83
C GLU A 16 -10.21 10.68 1.56
N ILE A 17 -10.47 9.37 1.70
CA ILE A 17 -10.64 8.49 0.55
C ILE A 17 -11.83 8.95 -0.29
N GLN A 18 -12.94 9.31 0.37
CA GLN A 18 -14.12 9.81 -0.32
C GLN A 18 -13.82 11.12 -1.05
N ALA A 19 -13.08 12.02 -0.41
CA ALA A 19 -12.70 13.30 -1.02
C ALA A 19 -11.83 13.12 -2.26
N MET A 20 -11.03 12.06 -2.30
CA MET A 20 -10.21 11.74 -3.47
C MET A 20 -11.02 11.09 -4.61
N GLY A 21 -12.22 10.64 -4.33
CA GLY A 21 -12.98 9.85 -5.29
C GLY A 21 -12.49 8.41 -5.40
N TYR A 22 -11.76 7.93 -4.42
CA TYR A 22 -11.21 6.58 -4.40
C TYR A 22 -12.21 5.59 -3.78
N HIS A 23 -11.90 4.32 -3.89
CA HIS A 23 -12.76 3.23 -3.41
C HIS A 23 -12.15 2.62 -2.16
N ALA A 24 -12.86 2.72 -1.02
CA ALA A 24 -12.33 2.30 0.27
C ALA A 24 -12.68 0.85 0.58
N VAL A 25 -11.69 0.09 1.06
CA VAL A 25 -11.89 -1.28 1.55
C VAL A 25 -11.03 -1.47 2.79
N ALA A 26 -11.59 -2.11 3.81
CA ALA A 26 -10.85 -2.46 5.02
C ALA A 26 -10.33 -3.90 4.88
N PHE A 27 -9.07 -4.10 5.23
CA PHE A 27 -8.42 -5.41 5.16
C PHE A 27 -7.70 -5.75 6.46
N ASP A 28 -7.67 -7.06 6.76
CA ASP A 28 -6.78 -7.61 7.77
C ASP A 28 -5.77 -8.48 7.04
N PHE A 29 -4.49 -8.21 7.24
CA PHE A 29 -3.43 -8.95 6.57
C PHE A 29 -2.67 -9.82 7.57
N PRO A 30 -2.45 -11.10 7.25
CA PRO A 30 -1.65 -11.98 8.10
C PRO A 30 -0.16 -11.63 7.98
N ALA A 31 0.65 -12.27 8.82
CA ALA A 31 2.10 -12.16 8.71
C ALA A 31 2.53 -12.54 7.30
N GLU A 32 3.38 -11.72 6.71
CA GLU A 32 3.78 -11.91 5.32
C GLU A 32 5.10 -11.22 5.05
N GLU A 33 5.84 -11.78 4.09
CA GLU A 33 7.03 -11.15 3.52
C GLU A 33 6.95 -11.42 2.02
N ASN A 34 6.86 -10.35 1.22
CA ASN A 34 6.72 -10.52 -0.22
C ASN A 34 7.94 -10.00 -0.98
N ASP A 35 7.99 -10.29 -2.27
CA ASP A 35 9.05 -9.86 -3.15
C ASP A 35 8.77 -8.49 -3.73
N LEU A 36 9.78 -7.86 -4.30
CA LEU A 36 9.61 -6.60 -5.02
C LEU A 36 8.51 -6.75 -6.07
N HIS A 37 7.59 -5.80 -6.09
CA HIS A 37 6.46 -5.79 -7.01
C HIS A 37 5.98 -4.35 -7.23
N TRP A 38 5.03 -4.18 -8.14
CA TRP A 38 4.43 -2.88 -8.42
C TRP A 38 2.94 -3.06 -8.71
N HIS A 39 2.22 -1.96 -8.70
CA HIS A 39 0.78 -1.94 -8.98
C HIS A 39 0.50 -1.01 -10.15
N ASP A 40 -0.54 -1.30 -10.92
CA ASP A 40 -0.95 -0.46 -12.05
C ASP A 40 -2.04 0.54 -11.66
N PHE A 41 -2.16 0.83 -10.37
CA PHE A 41 -3.11 1.81 -9.84
C PHE A 41 -2.47 2.59 -8.70
N ASP A 42 -3.04 3.76 -8.40
CA ASP A 42 -2.65 4.52 -7.21
C ASP A 42 -3.50 4.07 -6.03
N SER A 43 -2.94 4.14 -4.84
CA SER A 43 -3.66 3.79 -3.63
C SER A 43 -3.18 4.61 -2.45
N VAL A 44 -4.01 4.67 -1.42
CA VAL A 44 -3.65 5.25 -0.14
C VAL A 44 -4.00 4.25 0.93
N LEU A 45 -3.09 4.00 1.86
CA LEU A 45 -3.23 2.96 2.87
C LEU A 45 -3.13 3.58 4.25
N TYR A 46 -4.10 3.31 5.10
CA TYR A 46 -4.16 3.84 6.46
C TYR A 46 -4.03 2.67 7.43
N VAL A 47 -2.90 2.58 8.14
CA VAL A 47 -2.65 1.48 9.08
C VAL A 47 -3.48 1.70 10.34
N THR A 48 -4.39 0.78 10.62
CA THR A 48 -5.31 0.88 11.77
C THR A 48 -4.92 -0.03 12.93
N ALA A 49 -4.09 -1.05 12.68
CA ALA A 49 -3.57 -1.95 13.72
C ALA A 49 -2.33 -2.65 13.23
N GLY A 50 -1.47 -3.05 14.15
CA GLY A 50 -0.25 -3.78 13.81
C GLY A 50 0.83 -2.88 13.22
N GLU A 51 1.71 -3.49 12.41
CA GLU A 51 2.77 -2.72 11.76
C GLU A 51 3.13 -3.32 10.41
N LEU A 52 3.62 -2.45 9.51
CA LEU A 52 3.99 -2.80 8.15
C LEU A 52 5.32 -2.14 7.83
N THR A 53 6.30 -2.92 7.37
CA THR A 53 7.57 -2.38 6.92
C THR A 53 7.58 -2.37 5.39
N VAL A 54 7.84 -1.20 4.81
CA VAL A 54 7.87 -1.01 3.36
C VAL A 54 9.28 -0.66 2.92
N SER A 55 9.75 -1.35 1.89
CA SER A 55 11.05 -1.09 1.26
C SER A 55 10.80 -0.72 -0.20
N VAL A 56 11.31 0.42 -0.63
CA VAL A 56 11.14 0.91 -2.01
C VAL A 56 12.44 0.67 -2.77
N GLU A 57 12.35 0.13 -3.97
CA GLU A 57 13.52 -0.10 -4.81
C GLU A 57 14.28 1.21 -5.05
N GLY A 58 15.58 1.16 -4.84
CA GLY A 58 16.44 2.33 -5.00
C GLY A 58 16.60 3.18 -3.75
N GLU A 59 15.85 2.88 -2.68
CA GLU A 59 15.98 3.57 -1.41
C GLU A 59 16.75 2.69 -0.42
N ASP A 60 17.64 3.31 0.33
CA ASP A 60 18.55 2.58 1.23
C ASP A 60 17.85 2.06 2.48
N GLU A 61 16.79 2.73 2.93
CA GLU A 61 16.17 2.40 4.20
C GLU A 61 14.72 1.98 4.04
N SER A 62 14.34 0.97 4.83
CA SER A 62 12.94 0.57 4.98
C SER A 62 12.25 1.49 5.97
N VAL A 63 10.93 1.62 5.84
CA VAL A 63 10.12 2.41 6.77
C VAL A 63 9.12 1.48 7.44
N THR A 64 9.11 1.48 8.77
CA THR A 64 8.13 0.70 9.54
C THR A 64 6.98 1.62 9.92
N CYS A 65 5.79 1.24 9.48
CA CYS A 65 4.56 2.01 9.63
C CYS A 65 3.65 1.35 10.65
N GLN A 66 3.28 2.08 11.69
CA GLN A 66 2.41 1.59 12.75
C GLN A 66 1.03 2.25 12.66
N THR A 67 0.15 1.89 13.59
CA THR A 67 -1.18 2.51 13.68
C THR A 67 -1.05 4.04 13.63
N GLY A 68 -1.84 4.68 12.79
CA GLY A 68 -1.78 6.12 12.61
C GLY A 68 -0.91 6.57 11.44
N THR A 69 -0.32 5.65 10.69
CA THR A 69 0.50 5.97 9.52
C THR A 69 -0.33 5.84 8.25
N LYS A 70 -0.22 6.86 7.40
CA LYS A 70 -0.85 6.91 6.08
C LYS A 70 0.25 6.78 5.03
N ILE A 71 0.08 5.88 4.08
CA ILE A 71 1.02 5.67 2.98
C ILE A 71 0.33 6.03 1.67
N VAL A 72 0.90 6.98 0.93
CA VAL A 72 0.44 7.31 -0.42
C VAL A 72 1.29 6.51 -1.39
N ALA A 73 0.69 5.56 -2.09
CA ALA A 73 1.38 4.65 -2.99
C ALA A 73 1.05 4.97 -4.43
N THR A 74 2.06 5.35 -5.20
CA THR A 74 1.93 5.72 -6.60
C THR A 74 2.08 4.50 -7.50
N ALA A 75 1.25 4.39 -8.53
CA ALA A 75 1.35 3.33 -9.53
C ALA A 75 2.77 3.26 -10.10
N GLY A 76 3.25 2.04 -10.33
CA GLY A 76 4.54 1.80 -10.96
C GLY A 76 5.74 1.84 -10.01
N VAL A 77 5.56 2.26 -8.77
CA VAL A 77 6.66 2.27 -7.80
C VAL A 77 6.95 0.84 -7.34
N VAL A 78 8.16 0.37 -7.55
CA VAL A 78 8.57 -0.98 -7.17
C VAL A 78 8.90 -0.99 -5.68
N HIS A 79 8.25 -1.88 -4.93
CA HIS A 79 8.41 -1.96 -3.48
C HIS A 79 8.15 -3.38 -3.01
N ARG A 80 8.47 -3.62 -1.73
CA ARG A 80 8.10 -4.87 -1.06
C ARG A 80 7.68 -4.57 0.36
N GLU A 81 6.97 -5.51 0.96
CA GLU A 81 6.43 -5.34 2.30
C GLU A 81 6.77 -6.53 3.19
N GLN A 82 6.89 -6.25 4.48
CA GLN A 82 7.13 -7.25 5.51
C GLN A 82 6.30 -6.87 6.73
N THR A 83 5.58 -7.83 7.28
CA THR A 83 4.70 -7.55 8.41
C THR A 83 4.50 -8.80 9.27
N PRO A 84 4.42 -8.62 10.62
CA PRO A 84 3.95 -9.69 11.50
C PRO A 84 2.42 -9.82 11.52
N GLY A 85 1.73 -8.95 10.81
CA GLY A 85 0.28 -8.85 10.71
C GLY A 85 -0.16 -7.41 10.93
N TYR A 86 -1.09 -6.94 10.12
CA TYR A 86 -1.60 -5.59 10.27
C TYR A 86 -3.00 -5.48 9.68
N SER A 87 -3.71 -4.42 10.07
CA SER A 87 -4.99 -4.06 9.50
C SER A 87 -4.89 -2.68 8.88
N ALA A 88 -5.60 -2.45 7.80
CA ALA A 88 -5.56 -1.17 7.13
C ALA A 88 -6.86 -0.89 6.39
N ILE A 89 -7.14 0.39 6.20
CA ILE A 89 -8.15 0.87 5.26
C ILE A 89 -7.39 1.31 4.02
N ILE A 90 -7.77 0.78 2.86
CA ILE A 90 -7.09 1.10 1.61
C ILE A 90 -8.06 1.79 0.67
N GLY A 91 -7.64 2.93 0.11
CA GLY A 91 -8.37 3.60 -0.95
C GLY A 91 -7.71 3.31 -2.29
N PHE A 92 -8.49 2.77 -3.23
CA PHE A 92 -8.01 2.44 -4.58
C PHE A 92 -8.48 3.50 -5.56
N SER A 93 -7.59 3.92 -6.45
CA SER A 93 -7.92 4.92 -7.48
C SER A 93 -8.88 4.37 -8.53
N VAL A 94 -9.06 3.05 -8.58
CA VAL A 94 -9.96 2.38 -9.53
C VAL A 94 -10.93 1.48 -8.76
N PRO A 95 -12.11 1.16 -9.34
CA PRO A 95 -13.03 0.21 -8.71
C PRO A 95 -12.36 -1.16 -8.53
N LEU A 96 -12.76 -1.88 -7.48
CA LEU A 96 -12.17 -3.19 -7.19
C LEU A 96 -12.30 -4.16 -8.35
N GLU A 97 -13.42 -4.12 -9.06
CA GLU A 97 -13.63 -4.98 -10.22
C GLU A 97 -12.72 -4.66 -11.40
N SER A 98 -12.06 -3.50 -11.38
CA SER A 98 -11.10 -3.09 -12.42
C SER A 98 -9.67 -3.50 -12.10
N LEU A 99 -9.42 -4.05 -10.92
CA LEU A 99 -8.07 -4.49 -10.55
C LEU A 99 -7.66 -5.68 -11.40
N THR A 100 -6.47 -5.58 -12.02
CA THR A 100 -5.94 -6.66 -12.86
C THR A 100 -5.11 -7.63 -12.03
N GLN A 101 -5.18 -8.91 -12.39
CA GLN A 101 -4.44 -9.94 -11.67
C GLN A 101 -3.13 -10.26 -12.36
N PRO A 102 -2.05 -10.55 -11.63
CA PRO A 102 -1.99 -10.44 -10.17
C PRO A 102 -1.96 -8.97 -9.74
N ILE A 103 -2.51 -8.68 -8.57
CA ILE A 103 -2.51 -7.31 -8.02
C ILE A 103 -1.08 -6.87 -7.74
N ASN A 104 -0.30 -7.73 -7.10
CA ASN A 104 1.14 -7.53 -6.93
C ASN A 104 1.83 -8.01 -8.20
N LYS A 105 2.22 -7.08 -9.06
CA LYS A 105 2.80 -7.43 -10.35
C LYS A 105 4.30 -7.69 -10.20
N PRO A 106 4.79 -8.82 -10.74
CA PRO A 106 6.21 -9.15 -10.64
C PRO A 106 7.05 -8.25 -11.54
N LEU A 107 8.33 -8.14 -11.22
CA LEU A 107 9.27 -7.47 -12.11
C LEU A 107 9.35 -8.22 -13.43
N PRO A 108 9.62 -7.51 -14.54
CA PRO A 108 9.71 -8.17 -15.84
C PRO A 108 10.78 -9.26 -15.84
N VAL A 109 10.40 -10.44 -16.31
CA VAL A 109 11.32 -11.55 -16.46
C VAL A 109 12.19 -11.28 -17.67
N GLY A 110 13.50 -11.55 -17.51
CA GLY A 110 14.42 -11.30 -18.62
C GLY A 110 14.88 -9.86 -18.72
N GLU A 111 14.41 -9.03 -17.84
CA GLU A 111 14.81 -7.63 -17.79
C GLU A 111 16.29 -7.54 -17.47
N GLY A 112 17.04 -6.90 -18.35
CA GLY A 112 18.47 -6.79 -18.18
C GLY A 112 19.26 -8.02 -18.57
N ASP A 113 18.62 -8.97 -19.15
CA ASP A 113 19.29 -10.18 -19.68
C ASP A 113 20.04 -9.86 -20.95
#